data_8d987c80db0d737da82c7330fd1c229d
#
_entry.id   8d987c80db0d737da82c7330fd1c229d
#
_cell.length_a   1.000
_cell.length_b   1.000
_cell.length_c   1.000
_cell.angle_alpha   90.00
_cell.angle_beta   90.00
_cell.angle_gamma   90.00
#
_symmetry.space_group_name_H-M   'P 1'
#
loop_
_entity.id
_entity.type
_entity.pdbx_description
1 polymer ?
#
loop_
_entity_poly.entity_id
_entity_poly.type
_entity_poly.pdbx_seq_one_letter_code
_entity_poly.pdbx_strand_id
1 'polypeptide(L)'
;MRLASAGPGSADCNRSTIVAPSPRQGTIPAGTGWYNPAMTGRERVFRTEAVILRRQDLGEADRLVVAYSPDRGKLRLMAKGVRRVRSRKAGHLEPFSRTSLLIARGRELDIITQAEAVETFPALRAGLQRLGEASYVVELLDRFTFDESGSRPAYGLLVDTLARLAADHPAPAVLRYYELRLLELMGYRPEFFRCVQCASEVRPEGQYFVPAMGGVVCPRCGRSVSQARPLSLEALKVLRHYQRSGYEAAAAPTVRPSVRQEVEDHLEAYLNHLLERRLNSPRFLRRVQALEAGAEVAVVSRNGAGPG
;
A
#
# COMPACT_ATOMS: atom_id res chain seq x y z
N MET A 1 15.31 19.45 -69.38
CA MET A 1 14.65 18.31 -68.69
C MET A 1 15.07 18.38 -67.25
N ARG A 2 14.21 18.93 -66.37
CA ARG A 2 14.52 19.14 -64.94
C ARG A 2 13.80 18.04 -64.12
N LEU A 3 14.55 17.25 -63.40
CA LEU A 3 14.00 16.29 -62.42
C LEU A 3 13.97 16.98 -61.04
N ALA A 4 12.78 17.11 -60.49
CA ALA A 4 12.50 17.62 -59.16
C ALA A 4 12.65 16.51 -58.15
N SER A 5 13.50 16.69 -57.13
CA SER A 5 13.62 15.82 -55.96
C SER A 5 12.60 16.26 -54.89
N ALA A 6 11.70 15.36 -54.54
CA ALA A 6 10.76 15.54 -53.44
C ALA A 6 11.46 15.16 -52.10
N GLY A 7 11.55 16.09 -51.16
CA GLY A 7 11.98 15.85 -49.79
C GLY A 7 10.85 15.26 -48.92
N PRO A 8 11.18 14.53 -47.83
CA PRO A 8 10.17 13.95 -46.95
C PRO A 8 9.55 15.02 -46.04
N GLY A 9 8.22 15.06 -46.04
CA GLY A 9 7.42 15.98 -45.24
C GLY A 9 7.57 15.76 -43.74
N SER A 10 7.84 16.87 -43.07
CA SER A 10 7.74 16.98 -41.60
C SER A 10 6.29 16.87 -41.16
N ALA A 11 5.97 15.82 -40.45
CA ALA A 11 4.66 15.71 -39.79
C ALA A 11 4.65 16.61 -38.56
N ASP A 12 3.93 17.72 -38.67
CA ASP A 12 3.63 18.66 -37.59
C ASP A 12 2.92 17.92 -36.43
N CYS A 13 3.57 17.96 -35.28
CA CYS A 13 2.99 17.49 -34.02
C CYS A 13 2.00 18.56 -33.52
N ASN A 14 0.73 18.41 -33.88
CA ASN A 14 -0.36 19.27 -33.48
C ASN A 14 -0.47 19.30 -31.95
N ARG A 15 -0.29 20.48 -31.36
CA ARG A 15 -0.50 20.75 -29.93
C ARG A 15 -2.00 20.68 -29.63
N SER A 16 -2.50 19.48 -29.33
CA SER A 16 -3.82 19.35 -28.70
C SER A 16 -3.61 19.42 -27.20
N THR A 17 -4.09 20.50 -26.63
CA THR A 17 -4.23 20.69 -25.17
C THR A 17 -5.07 19.55 -24.61
N ILE A 18 -4.43 18.60 -23.95
CA ILE A 18 -5.12 17.49 -23.29
C ILE A 18 -5.68 18.04 -21.99
N VAL A 19 -6.98 18.38 -22.02
CA VAL A 19 -7.81 18.55 -20.85
C VAL A 19 -7.94 17.15 -20.21
N ALA A 20 -7.60 17.05 -18.94
CA ALA A 20 -7.80 15.85 -18.16
C ALA A 20 -9.27 15.38 -18.29
N PRO A 21 -9.56 14.08 -18.52
CA PRO A 21 -10.93 13.64 -18.59
C PRO A 21 -11.58 13.81 -17.22
N SER A 22 -12.57 14.69 -17.15
CA SER A 22 -13.51 14.73 -16.04
C SER A 22 -14.20 13.35 -15.94
N PRO A 23 -14.54 12.88 -14.73
CA PRO A 23 -15.24 11.62 -14.57
C PRO A 23 -16.56 11.72 -15.34
N ARG A 24 -16.72 10.86 -16.35
CA ARG A 24 -17.97 10.73 -17.08
C ARG A 24 -19.04 10.30 -16.07
N GLN A 25 -20.02 11.16 -15.87
CA GLN A 25 -21.28 10.81 -15.22
C GLN A 25 -21.96 9.74 -16.09
N GLY A 26 -21.66 8.49 -15.80
CA GLY A 26 -22.40 7.36 -16.35
C GLY A 26 -23.79 7.38 -15.78
N THR A 27 -24.78 7.63 -16.64
CA THR A 27 -26.20 7.46 -16.35
C THR A 27 -26.43 6.00 -15.96
N ILE A 28 -26.71 5.77 -14.66
CA ILE A 28 -27.09 4.44 -14.16
C ILE A 28 -28.49 4.16 -14.71
N PRO A 29 -28.71 3.04 -15.43
CA PRO A 29 -30.05 2.66 -15.85
C PRO A 29 -30.88 2.34 -14.61
N ALA A 30 -32.03 2.99 -14.48
CA ALA A 30 -33.05 2.68 -13.47
C ALA A 30 -33.61 1.28 -13.74
N GLY A 31 -33.22 0.32 -12.91
CA GLY A 31 -33.79 -1.02 -13.06
C GLY A 31 -33.16 -2.01 -12.09
N THR A 32 -33.98 -2.46 -11.16
CA THR A 32 -33.81 -3.51 -10.13
C THR A 32 -33.00 -3.11 -8.89
N GLY A 33 -33.67 -2.31 -8.05
CA GLY A 33 -33.23 -2.09 -6.68
C GLY A 33 -33.25 -3.38 -5.88
N TRP A 34 -32.10 -3.75 -5.38
CA TRP A 34 -32.00 -4.55 -4.18
C TRP A 34 -32.22 -3.60 -2.98
N TYR A 35 -33.47 -3.12 -2.85
CA TYR A 35 -33.92 -2.47 -1.63
C TYR A 35 -34.03 -3.56 -0.56
N ASN A 36 -33.06 -3.60 0.35
CA ASN A 36 -33.13 -4.41 1.53
C ASN A 36 -33.92 -3.63 2.59
N PRO A 37 -35.21 -3.96 2.87
CA PRO A 37 -36.05 -3.21 3.80
C PRO A 37 -35.70 -3.43 5.28
N ALA A 38 -34.56 -4.03 5.62
CA ALA A 38 -34.15 -4.34 7.00
C ALA A 38 -33.30 -3.24 7.68
N MET A 39 -33.23 -2.01 7.15
CA MET A 39 -32.50 -0.91 7.81
C MET A 39 -33.40 0.08 8.57
N THR A 40 -34.50 -0.37 9.13
CA THR A 40 -35.30 0.41 10.06
C THR A 40 -35.03 0.01 11.52
N GLY A 41 -33.89 0.46 12.02
CA GLY A 41 -33.44 0.34 13.38
C GLY A 41 -31.94 0.39 13.41
N ARG A 42 -31.35 1.58 13.68
CA ARG A 42 -29.89 1.66 13.92
C ARG A 42 -29.57 0.71 15.06
N GLU A 43 -29.03 -0.47 14.73
CA GLU A 43 -28.53 -1.40 15.75
C GLU A 43 -27.65 -0.63 16.73
N ARG A 44 -28.06 -0.58 17.99
CA ARG A 44 -27.30 0.11 19.05
C ARG A 44 -25.97 -0.56 19.32
N VAL A 45 -25.86 -1.84 18.96
CA VAL A 45 -24.66 -2.66 19.13
C VAL A 45 -24.50 -3.54 17.92
N PHE A 46 -23.27 -3.68 17.41
CA PHE A 46 -22.95 -4.60 16.31
C PHE A 46 -21.62 -5.31 16.58
N ARG A 47 -21.46 -6.49 15.96
CA ARG A 47 -20.23 -7.27 16.00
C ARG A 47 -19.55 -7.19 14.63
N THR A 48 -18.24 -7.03 14.63
CA THR A 48 -17.41 -7.09 13.43
C THR A 48 -16.03 -7.64 13.74
N GLU A 49 -15.40 -8.29 12.76
CA GLU A 49 -13.98 -8.58 12.81
C GLU A 49 -13.22 -7.39 12.23
N ALA A 50 -12.06 -7.08 12.78
CA ALA A 50 -11.21 -5.99 12.30
C ALA A 50 -9.74 -6.24 12.62
N VAL A 51 -8.84 -5.69 11.81
CA VAL A 51 -7.41 -5.59 12.13
C VAL A 51 -7.16 -4.25 12.83
N ILE A 52 -6.49 -4.29 13.96
CA ILE A 52 -6.10 -3.07 14.70
C ILE A 52 -4.92 -2.41 13.96
N LEU A 53 -5.17 -1.23 13.38
CA LEU A 53 -4.15 -0.50 12.64
C LEU A 53 -3.24 0.30 13.57
N ARG A 54 -3.82 1.04 14.49
CA ARG A 54 -3.08 1.86 15.47
C ARG A 54 -3.92 2.15 16.70
N ARG A 55 -3.23 2.52 17.76
CA ARG A 55 -3.85 2.94 19.02
C ARG A 55 -3.16 4.19 19.55
N GLN A 56 -3.90 5.00 20.25
CA GLN A 56 -3.40 6.20 20.91
C GLN A 56 -4.03 6.30 22.31
N ASP A 57 -3.22 6.54 23.33
CA ASP A 57 -3.70 6.73 24.68
C ASP A 57 -4.50 8.04 24.76
N LEU A 58 -5.63 7.97 25.47
CA LEU A 58 -6.54 9.10 25.67
C LEU A 58 -6.87 9.21 27.16
N GLY A 59 -6.46 10.32 27.79
CA GLY A 59 -6.57 10.49 29.22
C GLY A 59 -5.83 9.38 30.01
N GLU A 60 -6.31 9.08 31.22
CA GLU A 60 -5.64 8.14 32.12
C GLU A 60 -5.92 6.66 31.83
N ALA A 61 -7.13 6.34 31.40
CA ALA A 61 -7.60 4.96 31.34
C ALA A 61 -8.06 4.50 29.95
N ASP A 62 -8.27 5.39 29.01
CA ASP A 62 -8.91 5.10 27.73
C ASP A 62 -7.89 5.06 26.58
N ARG A 63 -8.31 4.47 25.46
CA ARG A 63 -7.56 4.51 24.18
C ARG A 63 -8.49 4.80 23.02
N LEU A 64 -8.01 5.61 22.09
CA LEU A 64 -8.54 5.68 20.74
C LEU A 64 -7.89 4.56 19.92
N VAL A 65 -8.72 3.74 19.28
CA VAL A 65 -8.29 2.63 18.44
C VAL A 65 -8.78 2.89 17.01
N VAL A 66 -7.88 2.78 16.06
CA VAL A 66 -8.24 2.75 14.64
C VAL A 66 -8.08 1.33 14.15
N ALA A 67 -9.16 0.79 13.58
CA ALA A 67 -9.23 -0.57 13.07
C ALA A 67 -9.79 -0.57 11.65
N TYR A 68 -9.49 -1.62 10.87
CA TYR A 68 -10.05 -1.83 9.54
C TYR A 68 -10.87 -3.11 9.50
N SER A 69 -12.11 -2.99 9.08
CA SER A 69 -13.10 -4.07 9.02
C SER A 69 -13.47 -4.38 7.56
N PRO A 70 -13.77 -5.65 7.21
CA PRO A 70 -14.12 -6.03 5.84
C PRO A 70 -15.37 -5.34 5.30
N ASP A 71 -16.37 -5.15 6.16
CA ASP A 71 -17.69 -4.67 5.74
C ASP A 71 -17.92 -3.19 6.04
N ARG A 72 -17.20 -2.63 7.04
CA ARG A 72 -17.38 -1.25 7.51
C ARG A 72 -16.17 -0.37 7.27
N GLY A 73 -15.09 -0.90 6.67
CA GLY A 73 -13.88 -0.15 6.40
C GLY A 73 -13.17 0.33 7.65
N LYS A 74 -12.66 1.54 7.60
CA LYS A 74 -11.94 2.15 8.71
C LYS A 74 -12.90 2.59 9.81
N LEU A 75 -12.60 2.16 11.02
CA LEU A 75 -13.36 2.45 12.23
C LEU A 75 -12.48 3.20 13.23
N ARG A 76 -13.01 4.28 13.79
CA ARG A 76 -12.41 5.01 14.91
C ARG A 76 -13.23 4.72 16.15
N LEU A 77 -12.62 4.05 17.11
CA LEU A 77 -13.32 3.44 18.23
C LEU A 77 -12.70 3.87 19.56
N MET A 78 -13.55 4.12 20.55
CA MET A 78 -13.15 4.36 21.92
C MET A 78 -13.07 3.06 22.72
N ALA A 79 -11.93 2.74 23.28
CA ALA A 79 -11.75 1.62 24.23
C ALA A 79 -11.69 2.16 25.65
N LYS A 80 -12.88 2.31 26.27
CA LYS A 80 -12.99 2.85 27.65
C LYS A 80 -12.39 1.90 28.69
N GLY A 81 -11.62 2.45 29.61
CA GLY A 81 -11.01 1.73 30.74
C GLY A 81 -9.98 0.68 30.33
N VAL A 82 -9.51 0.69 29.09
CA VAL A 82 -8.63 -0.35 28.54
C VAL A 82 -7.25 -0.39 29.20
N ARG A 83 -6.79 0.73 29.73
CA ARG A 83 -5.48 0.85 30.43
C ARG A 83 -5.53 0.48 31.91
N ARG A 84 -6.72 0.23 32.45
CA ARG A 84 -6.84 -0.22 33.85
C ARG A 84 -6.27 -1.64 33.98
N VAL A 85 -5.59 -1.92 35.08
CA VAL A 85 -4.93 -3.23 35.35
C VAL A 85 -5.87 -4.42 35.20
N ARG A 86 -7.14 -4.27 35.56
CA ARG A 86 -8.16 -5.32 35.44
C ARG A 86 -8.86 -5.40 34.07
N SER A 87 -8.36 -4.66 33.07
CA SER A 87 -9.00 -4.65 31.75
C SER A 87 -8.75 -5.97 31.00
N ARG A 88 -9.83 -6.66 30.66
CA ARG A 88 -9.76 -7.87 29.81
C ARG A 88 -9.55 -7.56 28.34
N LYS A 89 -9.73 -6.30 27.91
CA LYS A 89 -9.63 -5.87 26.50
C LYS A 89 -8.19 -5.51 26.08
N ALA A 90 -7.33 -5.18 27.02
CA ALA A 90 -6.01 -4.57 26.73
C ALA A 90 -5.17 -5.40 25.77
N GLY A 91 -5.00 -6.70 26.04
CA GLY A 91 -4.19 -7.61 25.20
C GLY A 91 -4.79 -7.94 23.84
N HIS A 92 -6.10 -7.71 23.67
CA HIS A 92 -6.80 -7.99 22.41
C HIS A 92 -6.82 -6.80 21.43
N LEU A 93 -6.34 -5.63 21.84
CA LEU A 93 -6.32 -4.38 21.06
C LEU A 93 -4.91 -3.93 20.72
N GLU A 94 -3.98 -4.87 20.58
CA GLU A 94 -2.61 -4.59 20.14
C GLU A 94 -2.58 -4.35 18.62
N PRO A 95 -1.72 -3.42 18.12
CA PRO A 95 -1.55 -3.21 16.68
C PRO A 95 -1.25 -4.51 15.95
N PHE A 96 -1.75 -4.59 14.71
CA PHE A 96 -1.67 -5.73 13.78
C PHE A 96 -2.55 -6.93 14.15
N SER A 97 -3.12 -6.99 15.38
CA SER A 97 -3.98 -8.10 15.77
C SER A 97 -5.30 -8.08 15.00
N ARG A 98 -5.74 -9.24 14.55
CA ARG A 98 -7.08 -9.52 14.03
C ARG A 98 -7.99 -9.84 15.19
N THR A 99 -9.05 -9.05 15.37
CA THR A 99 -9.85 -9.06 16.61
C THR A 99 -11.34 -9.03 16.28
N SER A 100 -12.12 -9.87 16.93
CA SER A 100 -13.59 -9.78 16.97
C SER A 100 -13.99 -8.71 17.96
N LEU A 101 -14.70 -7.69 17.49
CA LEU A 101 -15.12 -6.52 18.27
C LEU A 101 -16.63 -6.50 18.44
N LEU A 102 -17.12 -6.30 19.67
CA LEU A 102 -18.49 -5.89 19.93
C LEU A 102 -18.48 -4.39 20.20
N ILE A 103 -19.21 -3.65 19.37
CA ILE A 103 -19.17 -2.19 19.31
C ILE A 103 -20.54 -1.63 19.62
N ALA A 104 -20.63 -0.74 20.60
CA ALA A 104 -21.83 0.05 20.86
C ALA A 104 -21.71 1.42 20.17
N ARG A 105 -22.80 1.85 19.52
CA ARG A 105 -22.88 3.17 18.89
C ARG A 105 -22.76 4.27 19.95
N GLY A 106 -21.85 5.20 19.72
CA GLY A 106 -21.66 6.39 20.52
C GLY A 106 -22.22 7.64 19.84
N ARG A 107 -22.20 8.76 20.54
CA ARG A 107 -22.60 10.07 19.97
C ARG A 107 -21.53 10.62 19.02
N GLU A 108 -20.28 10.61 19.45
CA GLU A 108 -19.11 11.12 18.70
C GLU A 108 -18.25 9.96 18.17
N LEU A 109 -17.97 8.98 19.03
CA LEU A 109 -17.18 7.80 18.70
C LEU A 109 -17.90 6.55 19.19
N ASP A 110 -17.88 5.51 18.38
CA ASP A 110 -18.36 4.19 18.75
C ASP A 110 -17.44 3.57 19.82
N ILE A 111 -18.01 2.76 20.72
CA ILE A 111 -17.34 2.25 21.92
C ILE A 111 -17.12 0.75 21.81
N ILE A 112 -15.89 0.29 21.98
CA ILE A 112 -15.56 -1.13 22.09
C ILE A 112 -16.02 -1.62 23.46
N THR A 113 -17.08 -2.44 23.47
CA THR A 113 -17.61 -3.07 24.68
C THR A 113 -16.92 -4.39 25.00
N GLN A 114 -16.63 -5.21 23.94
CA GLN A 114 -15.88 -6.46 24.05
C GLN A 114 -14.86 -6.54 22.90
N ALA A 115 -13.75 -7.21 23.17
CA ALA A 115 -12.71 -7.49 22.20
C ALA A 115 -12.14 -8.89 22.49
N GLU A 116 -12.02 -9.70 21.44
CA GLU A 116 -11.45 -11.04 21.49
C GLU A 116 -10.50 -11.20 20.30
N ALA A 117 -9.23 -11.41 20.57
CA ALA A 117 -8.24 -11.61 19.51
C ALA A 117 -8.48 -12.94 18.80
N VAL A 118 -8.63 -12.89 17.49
CA VAL A 118 -8.71 -14.04 16.60
C VAL A 118 -7.30 -14.49 16.23
N GLU A 119 -6.40 -13.52 15.97
CA GLU A 119 -5.02 -13.75 15.60
C GLU A 119 -4.15 -12.57 16.03
N THR A 120 -3.00 -12.80 16.64
CA THR A 120 -2.20 -11.73 17.27
C THR A 120 -0.87 -11.42 16.59
N PHE A 121 -0.37 -12.27 15.70
CA PHE A 121 0.91 -12.12 14.99
C PHE A 121 2.08 -11.64 15.89
N PRO A 122 2.45 -12.36 16.95
CA PRO A 122 3.45 -11.89 17.92
C PRO A 122 4.83 -11.67 17.28
N ALA A 123 5.18 -12.43 16.23
CA ALA A 123 6.42 -12.29 15.49
C ALA A 123 6.60 -10.88 14.89
N LEU A 124 5.51 -10.18 14.52
CA LEU A 124 5.58 -8.82 13.97
C LEU A 124 6.04 -7.78 15.00
N ARG A 125 6.01 -8.10 16.28
CA ARG A 125 6.43 -7.22 17.38
C ARG A 125 7.73 -7.65 18.03
N ALA A 126 8.32 -8.77 17.60
CA ALA A 126 9.52 -9.34 18.21
C ALA A 126 10.81 -8.58 17.85
N GLY A 127 10.81 -7.78 16.76
CA GLY A 127 11.98 -7.01 16.32
C GLY A 127 11.58 -5.71 15.62
N LEU A 128 12.50 -4.74 15.62
CA LEU A 128 12.26 -3.41 15.06
C LEU A 128 12.00 -3.44 13.56
N GLN A 129 12.68 -4.31 12.81
CA GLN A 129 12.50 -4.45 11.37
C GLN A 129 11.09 -4.94 11.06
N ARG A 130 10.65 -6.05 11.64
CA ARG A 130 9.30 -6.60 11.45
C ARG A 130 8.20 -5.63 11.89
N LEU A 131 8.44 -4.96 13.02
CA LEU A 131 7.54 -3.90 13.50
C LEU A 131 7.41 -2.76 12.48
N GLY A 132 8.52 -2.34 11.87
CA GLY A 132 8.54 -1.31 10.84
C GLY A 132 7.82 -1.74 9.57
N GLU A 133 8.04 -2.98 9.09
CA GLU A 133 7.40 -3.56 7.93
C GLU A 133 5.87 -3.67 8.11
N ALA A 134 5.42 -4.19 9.24
CA ALA A 134 4.00 -4.26 9.59
C ALA A 134 3.38 -2.85 9.75
N SER A 135 4.11 -1.92 10.36
CA SER A 135 3.68 -0.52 10.48
C SER A 135 3.52 0.15 9.12
N TYR A 136 4.40 -0.16 8.16
CA TYR A 136 4.29 0.33 6.80
C TYR A 136 3.02 -0.17 6.11
N VAL A 137 2.75 -1.48 6.22
CA VAL A 137 1.55 -2.10 5.63
C VAL A 137 0.27 -1.44 6.14
N VAL A 138 0.14 -1.28 7.47
CA VAL A 138 -1.07 -0.67 8.05
C VAL A 138 -1.14 0.84 7.81
N GLU A 139 0.00 1.57 7.79
CA GLU A 139 0.02 2.99 7.45
C GLU A 139 -0.46 3.21 6.03
N LEU A 140 -0.01 2.39 5.08
CA LEU A 140 -0.39 2.51 3.69
C LEU A 140 -1.90 2.31 3.52
N LEU A 141 -2.48 1.27 4.12
CA LEU A 141 -3.92 1.07 4.11
C LEU A 141 -4.68 2.24 4.75
N ASP A 142 -4.23 2.69 5.93
CA ASP A 142 -4.86 3.82 6.65
C ASP A 142 -4.89 5.10 5.79
N ARG A 143 -3.87 5.33 4.96
CA ARG A 143 -3.78 6.49 4.07
C ARG A 143 -4.67 6.38 2.84
N PHE A 144 -4.80 5.20 2.27
CA PHE A 144 -5.61 4.98 1.05
C PHE A 144 -7.10 4.74 1.32
N THR A 145 -7.50 4.50 2.57
CA THR A 145 -8.89 4.20 2.90
C THR A 145 -9.55 5.36 3.64
N PHE A 146 -10.86 5.51 3.40
CA PHE A 146 -11.70 6.48 4.10
C PHE A 146 -12.55 5.78 5.16
N ASP A 147 -13.11 6.58 6.09
CA ASP A 147 -13.99 6.07 7.13
C ASP A 147 -15.26 5.46 6.50
N GLU A 148 -15.74 4.37 7.08
CA GLU A 148 -16.99 3.65 6.70
C GLU A 148 -17.02 3.07 5.26
N SER A 149 -15.91 3.02 4.56
CA SER A 149 -15.80 2.41 3.22
C SER A 149 -15.17 1.03 3.29
N GLY A 150 -15.98 -0.01 3.55
CA GLY A 150 -15.52 -1.40 3.64
C GLY A 150 -15.10 -1.99 2.30
N SER A 151 -14.04 -2.79 2.32
CA SER A 151 -13.58 -3.58 1.18
C SER A 151 -13.03 -4.92 1.66
N ARG A 152 -13.79 -5.98 1.43
CA ARG A 152 -13.36 -7.36 1.75
C ARG A 152 -12.04 -7.73 1.06
N PRO A 153 -11.81 -7.39 -0.23
CA PRO A 153 -10.53 -7.66 -0.87
C PRO A 153 -9.36 -6.93 -0.21
N ALA A 154 -9.52 -5.65 0.16
CA ALA A 154 -8.47 -4.89 0.86
C ALA A 154 -8.20 -5.44 2.26
N TYR A 155 -9.25 -5.87 2.98
CA TYR A 155 -9.13 -6.55 4.26
C TYR A 155 -8.37 -7.88 4.14
N GLY A 156 -8.73 -8.73 3.18
CA GLY A 156 -8.04 -9.99 2.90
C GLY A 156 -6.57 -9.76 2.56
N LEU A 157 -6.29 -8.80 1.67
CA LEU A 157 -4.91 -8.43 1.32
C LEU A 157 -4.10 -7.99 2.55
N LEU A 158 -4.69 -7.20 3.46
CA LEU A 158 -4.05 -6.79 4.71
C LEU A 158 -3.70 -8.00 5.58
N VAL A 159 -4.68 -8.88 5.86
CA VAL A 159 -4.51 -10.06 6.72
C VAL A 159 -3.45 -10.98 6.15
N ASP A 160 -3.53 -11.31 4.85
CA ASP A 160 -2.55 -12.18 4.17
C ASP A 160 -1.14 -11.60 4.22
N THR A 161 -1.01 -10.27 4.07
CA THR A 161 0.28 -9.59 4.11
C THR A 161 0.90 -9.65 5.50
N LEU A 162 0.12 -9.40 6.56
CA LEU A 162 0.59 -9.51 7.93
C LEU A 162 0.97 -10.96 8.28
N ALA A 163 0.19 -11.94 7.83
CA ALA A 163 0.47 -13.35 8.02
C ALA A 163 1.80 -13.76 7.33
N ARG A 164 2.04 -13.32 6.08
CA ARG A 164 3.29 -13.58 5.36
C ARG A 164 4.50 -12.98 6.07
N LEU A 165 4.40 -11.73 6.53
CA LEU A 165 5.47 -11.10 7.32
C LEU A 165 5.72 -11.83 8.64
N ALA A 166 4.66 -12.33 9.30
CA ALA A 166 4.77 -13.10 10.54
C ALA A 166 5.39 -14.49 10.32
N ALA A 167 5.17 -15.10 9.14
CA ALA A 167 5.73 -16.39 8.72
C ALA A 167 7.12 -16.29 8.08
N ASP A 168 7.80 -15.15 8.25
CA ASP A 168 9.16 -14.88 7.78
C ASP A 168 9.38 -14.97 6.26
N HIS A 169 8.33 -14.74 5.47
CA HIS A 169 8.50 -14.56 4.03
C HIS A 169 9.40 -13.35 3.72
N PRO A 170 10.11 -13.35 2.56
CA PRO A 170 11.00 -12.26 2.19
C PRO A 170 10.25 -10.92 2.09
N ALA A 171 10.49 -10.03 3.05
CA ALA A 171 9.77 -8.77 3.19
C ALA A 171 9.77 -7.90 1.93
N PRO A 172 10.89 -7.78 1.15
CA PRO A 172 10.85 -7.00 -0.08
C PRO A 172 9.82 -7.50 -1.09
N ALA A 173 9.64 -8.83 -1.23
CA ALA A 173 8.64 -9.39 -2.12
C ALA A 173 7.21 -9.18 -1.57
N VAL A 174 7.02 -9.41 -0.27
CA VAL A 174 5.73 -9.20 0.40
C VAL A 174 5.26 -7.75 0.24
N LEU A 175 6.14 -6.77 0.52
CA LEU A 175 5.79 -5.35 0.48
C LEU A 175 5.51 -4.86 -0.94
N ARG A 176 6.33 -5.21 -1.94
CA ARG A 176 6.10 -4.80 -3.35
C ARG A 176 4.81 -5.40 -3.91
N TYR A 177 4.51 -6.67 -3.58
CA TYR A 177 3.25 -7.30 -3.95
C TYR A 177 2.05 -6.58 -3.31
N TYR A 178 2.14 -6.31 -2.01
CA TYR A 178 1.11 -5.58 -1.28
C TYR A 178 0.81 -4.21 -1.88
N GLU A 179 1.85 -3.41 -2.14
CA GLU A 179 1.72 -2.07 -2.72
C GLU A 179 0.97 -2.09 -4.05
N LEU A 180 1.39 -2.95 -4.98
CA LEU A 180 0.77 -3.02 -6.30
C LEU A 180 -0.67 -3.51 -6.23
N ARG A 181 -0.98 -4.48 -5.35
CA ARG A 181 -2.34 -4.96 -5.15
C ARG A 181 -3.24 -3.93 -4.46
N LEU A 182 -2.71 -3.22 -3.47
CA LEU A 182 -3.44 -2.14 -2.82
C LEU A 182 -3.76 -1.02 -3.81
N LEU A 183 -2.77 -0.58 -4.60
CA LEU A 183 -2.97 0.42 -5.65
C LEU A 183 -4.04 0.00 -6.66
N GLU A 184 -4.05 -1.28 -7.07
CA GLU A 184 -5.08 -1.82 -7.97
C GLU A 184 -6.47 -1.77 -7.31
N LEU A 185 -6.60 -2.21 -6.06
CA LEU A 185 -7.87 -2.19 -5.32
C LEU A 185 -8.39 -0.77 -5.07
N MET A 186 -7.50 0.19 -4.93
CA MET A 186 -7.84 1.60 -4.73
C MET A 186 -8.06 2.37 -6.05
N GLY A 187 -7.92 1.72 -7.22
CA GLY A 187 -8.13 2.34 -8.52
C GLY A 187 -6.91 3.13 -9.06
N TYR A 188 -5.76 3.00 -8.42
CA TYR A 188 -4.51 3.67 -8.80
C TYR A 188 -3.50 2.72 -9.44
N ARG A 189 -3.97 1.66 -10.12
CA ARG A 189 -3.09 0.70 -10.78
C ARG A 189 -2.17 1.38 -11.78
N PRO A 190 -0.83 1.31 -11.60
CA PRO A 190 0.09 1.92 -12.55
C PRO A 190 0.06 1.18 -13.90
N GLU A 191 0.16 1.95 -15.01
CA GLU A 191 0.21 1.39 -16.36
C GLU A 191 1.65 1.06 -16.75
N PHE A 192 1.92 -0.23 -17.01
CA PHE A 192 3.24 -0.71 -17.42
C PHE A 192 3.29 -1.30 -18.83
N PHE A 193 2.17 -1.43 -19.52
CA PHE A 193 2.07 -2.13 -20.81
C PHE A 193 1.93 -1.19 -21.99
N ARG A 194 1.39 0.00 -21.76
CA ARG A 194 1.23 1.04 -22.78
C ARG A 194 1.83 2.34 -22.33
N CYS A 195 2.38 3.09 -23.27
CA CYS A 195 2.87 4.44 -23.00
C CYS A 195 1.68 5.34 -22.63
N VAL A 196 1.68 5.92 -21.42
CA VAL A 196 0.59 6.77 -20.95
C VAL A 196 0.47 8.09 -21.72
N GLN A 197 1.50 8.47 -22.50
CA GLN A 197 1.51 9.68 -23.33
C GLN A 197 0.97 9.46 -24.75
N CYS A 198 1.42 8.39 -25.44
CA CYS A 198 1.06 8.16 -26.85
C CYS A 198 0.29 6.85 -27.10
N ALA A 199 -0.08 6.15 -26.04
CA ALA A 199 -0.82 4.89 -26.04
C ALA A 199 -0.16 3.72 -26.82
N SER A 200 1.06 3.89 -27.36
CA SER A 200 1.79 2.80 -28.01
C SER A 200 2.16 1.70 -27.02
N GLU A 201 2.23 0.47 -27.53
CA GLU A 201 2.69 -0.66 -26.73
C GLU A 201 4.16 -0.45 -26.28
N VAL A 202 4.44 -0.77 -25.01
CA VAL A 202 5.77 -0.64 -24.41
C VAL A 202 6.65 -1.80 -24.87
N ARG A 203 7.71 -1.50 -25.64
CA ARG A 203 8.69 -2.45 -26.14
C ARG A 203 9.62 -2.96 -25.04
N PRO A 204 10.31 -4.11 -25.23
CA PRO A 204 11.24 -4.68 -24.25
C PRO A 204 12.59 -3.93 -24.24
N GLU A 205 12.57 -2.68 -23.88
CA GLU A 205 13.72 -1.77 -23.77
C GLU A 205 13.55 -0.90 -22.52
N GLY A 206 14.58 -0.12 -22.15
CA GLY A 206 14.48 0.87 -21.08
C GLY A 206 13.37 1.88 -21.36
N GLN A 207 12.61 2.20 -20.35
CA GLN A 207 11.49 3.12 -20.40
C GLN A 207 11.71 4.27 -19.41
N TYR A 208 10.71 5.11 -19.26
CA TYR A 208 10.64 6.07 -18.17
C TYR A 208 9.35 5.86 -17.38
N PHE A 209 9.42 6.03 -16.09
CA PHE A 209 8.23 6.05 -15.22
C PHE A 209 7.90 7.47 -14.80
N VAL A 210 6.63 7.85 -14.89
CA VAL A 210 6.15 9.19 -14.55
C VAL A 210 5.07 9.09 -13.48
N PRO A 211 5.40 9.30 -12.19
CA PRO A 211 4.43 9.21 -11.09
C PRO A 211 3.16 10.05 -11.32
N ALA A 212 3.31 11.28 -11.80
CA ALA A 212 2.19 12.19 -12.06
C ALA A 212 1.21 11.70 -13.14
N MET A 213 1.68 10.83 -14.04
CA MET A 213 0.87 10.24 -15.11
C MET A 213 0.42 8.81 -14.76
N GLY A 214 0.85 8.26 -13.64
CA GLY A 214 0.48 6.93 -13.17
C GLY A 214 1.01 5.79 -14.04
N GLY A 215 2.14 5.94 -14.74
CA GLY A 215 2.61 4.86 -15.60
C GLY A 215 3.90 5.13 -16.36
N VAL A 216 4.21 4.22 -17.30
CA VAL A 216 5.38 4.30 -18.13
C VAL A 216 5.15 5.15 -19.38
N VAL A 217 6.21 5.87 -19.80
CA VAL A 217 6.31 6.54 -21.09
C VAL A 217 7.46 5.94 -21.89
N CYS A 218 7.27 5.80 -23.21
CA CYS A 218 8.29 5.25 -24.10
C CYS A 218 9.49 6.20 -24.24
N PRO A 219 10.66 5.71 -24.70
CA PRO A 219 11.88 6.54 -24.80
C PRO A 219 11.72 7.80 -25.63
N ARG A 220 10.83 7.76 -26.64
CA ARG A 220 10.52 8.92 -27.48
C ARG A 220 9.78 10.01 -26.70
N CYS A 221 8.74 9.63 -25.94
CA CYS A 221 7.95 10.56 -25.15
C CYS A 221 8.68 11.01 -23.88
N GLY A 222 9.45 10.14 -23.24
CA GLY A 222 10.14 10.42 -21.98
C GLY A 222 11.16 11.57 -22.06
N ARG A 223 11.69 11.86 -23.26
CA ARG A 223 12.62 12.99 -23.47
C ARG A 223 11.94 14.36 -23.30
N SER A 224 10.63 14.42 -23.51
CA SER A 224 9.84 15.67 -23.45
C SER A 224 9.00 15.81 -22.18
N VAL A 225 8.92 14.76 -21.36
CA VAL A 225 8.14 14.76 -20.12
C VAL A 225 9.01 15.14 -18.95
N SER A 226 8.63 16.21 -18.23
CA SER A 226 9.31 16.61 -17.01
C SER A 226 9.14 15.54 -15.91
N GLN A 227 10.17 15.35 -15.08
CA GLN A 227 10.18 14.38 -13.98
C GLN A 227 10.06 12.90 -14.41
N ALA A 228 10.29 12.61 -15.70
CA ALA A 228 10.40 11.24 -16.18
C ALA A 228 11.64 10.57 -15.57
N ARG A 229 11.44 9.47 -14.83
CA ARG A 229 12.50 8.72 -14.16
C ARG A 229 12.89 7.51 -15.02
N PRO A 230 14.16 7.32 -15.36
CA PRO A 230 14.58 6.13 -16.10
C PRO A 230 14.11 4.84 -15.39
N LEU A 231 13.57 3.90 -16.16
CA LEU A 231 13.12 2.59 -15.71
C LEU A 231 13.78 1.52 -16.56
N SER A 232 14.62 0.70 -15.95
CA SER A 232 15.32 -0.39 -16.64
C SER A 232 14.34 -1.45 -17.16
N LEU A 233 14.75 -2.17 -18.21
CA LEU A 233 13.97 -3.30 -18.72
C LEU A 233 13.73 -4.37 -17.67
N GLU A 234 14.70 -4.59 -16.78
CA GLU A 234 14.61 -5.61 -15.72
C GLU A 234 13.62 -5.21 -14.65
N ALA A 235 13.66 -3.96 -14.17
CA ALA A 235 12.70 -3.44 -13.22
C ALA A 235 11.27 -3.44 -13.81
N LEU A 236 11.11 -3.07 -15.09
CA LEU A 236 9.85 -3.14 -15.80
C LEU A 236 9.29 -4.58 -15.85
N LYS A 237 10.14 -5.58 -16.14
CA LYS A 237 9.74 -6.99 -16.14
C LYS A 237 9.27 -7.44 -14.75
N VAL A 238 9.98 -7.05 -13.70
CA VAL A 238 9.61 -7.35 -12.31
C VAL A 238 8.26 -6.72 -11.96
N LEU A 239 8.06 -5.44 -12.23
CA LEU A 239 6.80 -4.73 -11.96
C LEU A 239 5.61 -5.38 -12.69
N ARG A 240 5.77 -5.72 -13.98
CA ARG A 240 4.77 -6.45 -14.77
C ARG A 240 4.45 -7.83 -14.19
N HIS A 241 5.49 -8.54 -13.73
CA HIS A 241 5.33 -9.86 -13.14
C HIS A 241 4.51 -9.78 -11.85
N TYR A 242 4.83 -8.86 -10.95
CA TYR A 242 4.05 -8.61 -9.74
C TYR A 242 2.59 -8.24 -10.03
N GLN A 243 2.32 -7.46 -11.08
CA GLN A 243 0.95 -7.10 -11.45
C GLN A 243 0.12 -8.27 -12.00
N ARG A 244 0.73 -9.25 -12.65
CA ARG A 244 0.01 -10.34 -13.34
C ARG A 244 -0.11 -11.61 -12.51
N SER A 245 0.78 -11.79 -11.54
CA SER A 245 0.93 -13.04 -10.81
C SER A 245 0.24 -13.01 -9.46
N GLY A 246 -0.19 -14.17 -8.95
CA GLY A 246 -0.47 -14.34 -7.53
C GLY A 246 0.83 -14.25 -6.70
N TYR A 247 0.70 -14.14 -5.39
CA TYR A 247 1.84 -13.88 -4.50
C TYR A 247 2.96 -14.93 -4.66
N GLU A 248 2.63 -16.21 -4.63
CA GLU A 248 3.63 -17.30 -4.69
C GLU A 248 4.47 -17.22 -5.96
N ALA A 249 3.83 -17.01 -7.12
CA ALA A 249 4.54 -16.84 -8.38
C ALA A 249 5.33 -15.53 -8.44
N ALA A 250 4.79 -14.44 -7.86
CA ALA A 250 5.47 -13.15 -7.83
C ALA A 250 6.72 -13.16 -6.96
N ALA A 251 6.70 -13.89 -5.84
CA ALA A 251 7.80 -13.97 -4.89
C ALA A 251 8.88 -15.01 -5.26
N ALA A 252 8.56 -15.97 -6.15
CA ALA A 252 9.47 -17.05 -6.52
C ALA A 252 10.80 -16.61 -7.19
N PRO A 253 10.83 -15.60 -8.11
CA PRO A 253 12.08 -15.22 -8.77
C PRO A 253 13.05 -14.50 -7.83
N THR A 254 14.32 -14.87 -7.89
CA THR A 254 15.39 -14.11 -7.24
C THR A 254 15.68 -12.85 -8.04
N VAL A 255 15.39 -11.69 -7.45
CA VAL A 255 15.62 -10.37 -8.05
C VAL A 255 16.95 -9.81 -7.54
N ARG A 256 17.82 -9.34 -8.45
CA ARG A 256 19.10 -8.71 -8.09
C ARG A 256 18.87 -7.50 -7.16
N PRO A 257 19.75 -7.24 -6.18
CA PRO A 257 19.59 -6.14 -5.22
C PRO A 257 19.39 -4.78 -5.89
N SER A 258 20.14 -4.48 -6.96
CA SER A 258 20.03 -3.20 -7.70
C SER A 258 18.66 -3.04 -8.36
N VAL A 259 18.12 -4.10 -8.98
CA VAL A 259 16.79 -4.08 -9.60
C VAL A 259 15.69 -3.96 -8.54
N ARG A 260 15.86 -4.62 -7.40
CA ARG A 260 14.95 -4.52 -6.26
C ARG A 260 14.88 -3.10 -5.73
N GLN A 261 16.04 -2.44 -5.57
CA GLN A 261 16.10 -1.06 -5.13
C GLN A 261 15.43 -0.12 -6.15
N GLU A 262 15.67 -0.31 -7.43
CA GLU A 262 15.04 0.47 -8.50
C GLU A 262 13.51 0.35 -8.48
N VAL A 263 12.98 -0.87 -8.33
CA VAL A 263 11.54 -1.13 -8.19
C VAL A 263 10.97 -0.42 -6.97
N GLU A 264 11.68 -0.50 -5.84
CA GLU A 264 11.30 0.19 -4.60
C GLU A 264 11.25 1.70 -4.78
N ASP A 265 12.28 2.31 -5.38
CA ASP A 265 12.37 3.74 -5.59
C ASP A 265 11.25 4.28 -6.50
N HIS A 266 10.85 3.50 -7.52
CA HIS A 266 9.74 3.86 -8.40
C HIS A 266 8.39 3.77 -7.69
N LEU A 267 8.14 2.70 -6.93
CA LEU A 267 6.89 2.54 -6.18
C LEU A 267 6.78 3.57 -5.04
N GLU A 268 7.87 3.82 -4.31
CA GLU A 268 7.90 4.87 -3.28
C GLU A 268 7.59 6.26 -3.89
N ALA A 269 8.19 6.57 -5.04
CA ALA A 269 7.91 7.84 -5.72
C ALA A 269 6.45 7.96 -6.15
N TYR A 270 5.86 6.87 -6.64
CA TYR A 270 4.46 6.85 -7.04
C TYR A 270 3.51 7.00 -5.84
N LEU A 271 3.74 6.22 -4.78
CA LEU A 271 2.97 6.29 -3.54
C LEU A 271 3.04 7.68 -2.90
N ASN A 272 4.23 8.29 -2.84
CA ASN A 272 4.41 9.64 -2.32
C ASN A 272 3.68 10.69 -3.17
N HIS A 273 3.63 10.51 -4.50
CA HIS A 273 2.88 11.38 -5.40
C HIS A 273 1.37 11.28 -5.12
N LEU A 274 0.82 10.06 -5.04
CA LEU A 274 -0.61 9.83 -4.80
C LEU A 274 -1.08 10.34 -3.43
N LEU A 275 -0.25 10.18 -2.41
CA LEU A 275 -0.62 10.55 -1.04
C LEU A 275 -0.37 12.03 -0.72
N GLU A 276 0.27 12.79 -1.64
CA GLU A 276 0.69 14.19 -1.45
C GLU A 276 1.49 14.43 -0.16
N ARG A 277 1.85 13.37 0.54
CA ARG A 277 2.59 13.36 1.82
C ARG A 277 3.52 12.16 1.87
N ARG A 278 4.67 12.36 2.51
CA ARG A 278 5.60 11.26 2.78
C ARG A 278 5.04 10.32 3.84
N LEU A 279 5.19 9.04 3.61
CA LEU A 279 4.95 8.00 4.62
C LEU A 279 6.02 8.08 5.72
N ASN A 280 5.63 7.78 6.96
CA ASN A 280 6.55 7.80 8.09
C ASN A 280 7.37 6.50 8.20
N SER A 281 6.72 5.36 7.94
CA SER A 281 7.30 4.03 8.12
C SER A 281 8.49 3.75 7.19
N PRO A 282 8.57 4.16 5.91
CA PRO A 282 9.76 3.96 5.08
C PRO A 282 11.01 4.65 5.66
N ARG A 283 10.83 5.85 6.23
CA ARG A 283 11.94 6.56 6.89
C ARG A 283 12.43 5.81 8.12
N PHE A 284 11.52 5.27 8.91
CA PHE A 284 11.86 4.46 10.07
C PHE A 284 12.58 3.17 9.65
N LEU A 285 12.07 2.43 8.66
CA LEU A 285 12.71 1.22 8.13
C LEU A 285 14.13 1.46 7.65
N ARG A 286 14.37 2.51 6.86
CA ARG A 286 15.73 2.87 6.42
C ARG A 286 16.67 3.15 7.60
N ARG A 287 16.18 3.78 8.67
CA ARG A 287 16.98 4.01 9.88
C ARG A 287 17.30 2.71 10.62
N VAL A 288 16.35 1.80 10.74
CA VAL A 288 16.57 0.48 11.36
C VAL A 288 17.59 -0.32 10.57
N GLN A 289 17.44 -0.41 9.24
CA GLN A 289 18.39 -1.10 8.35
C GLN A 289 19.81 -0.52 8.45
N ALA A 290 19.94 0.81 8.52
CA ALA A 290 21.24 1.46 8.69
C ALA A 290 21.88 1.16 10.05
N LEU A 291 21.09 1.06 11.12
CA LEU A 291 21.58 0.69 12.45
C LEU A 291 22.02 -0.77 12.51
N GLU A 292 21.27 -1.68 11.89
CA GLU A 292 21.60 -3.11 11.83
C GLU A 292 22.88 -3.33 11.00
N ALA A 293 23.01 -2.71 9.83
CA ALA A 293 24.21 -2.76 9.01
C ALA A 293 25.44 -2.17 9.74
N GLY A 294 25.28 -1.08 10.49
CA GLY A 294 26.35 -0.49 11.30
C GLY A 294 26.76 -1.36 12.48
N ALA A 295 25.81 -2.08 13.09
CA ALA A 295 26.07 -3.03 14.17
C ALA A 295 26.83 -4.28 13.67
N GLU A 296 26.50 -4.82 12.50
CA GLU A 296 27.21 -5.93 11.88
C GLU A 296 28.68 -5.59 11.58
N VAL A 297 28.94 -4.40 11.04
CA VAL A 297 30.30 -3.91 10.77
C VAL A 297 31.11 -3.79 12.08
N ALA A 298 30.51 -3.31 13.16
CA ALA A 298 31.16 -3.16 14.45
C ALA A 298 31.49 -4.50 15.12
N VAL A 299 30.66 -5.52 14.94
CA VAL A 299 30.89 -6.89 15.44
C VAL A 299 32.01 -7.59 14.68
N VAL A 300 32.04 -7.48 13.35
CA VAL A 300 33.11 -8.04 12.51
C VAL A 300 34.45 -7.39 12.84
N SER A 301 34.50 -6.08 13.09
CA SER A 301 35.73 -5.37 13.45
C SER A 301 36.27 -5.78 14.84
N ARG A 302 35.43 -6.17 15.78
CA ARG A 302 35.84 -6.64 17.11
C ARG A 302 36.37 -8.08 17.10
N ASN A 303 35.82 -8.93 16.24
CA ASN A 303 36.23 -10.33 16.14
C ASN A 303 37.47 -10.52 15.24
N GLY A 304 37.87 -9.52 14.45
CA GLY A 304 39.09 -9.52 13.63
C GLY A 304 40.38 -9.10 14.34
N ALA A 305 40.29 -8.57 15.58
CA ALA A 305 41.44 -8.22 16.41
C ALA A 305 41.77 -9.38 17.37
N GLY A 306 42.21 -10.51 16.82
CA GLY A 306 42.81 -11.58 17.59
C GLY A 306 44.20 -11.16 18.08
N PRO A 307 44.63 -11.63 19.30
CA PRO A 307 45.91 -11.26 19.85
C PRO A 307 47.05 -11.82 18.99
N GLY A 308 47.89 -10.90 18.49
CA GLY A 308 49.20 -11.22 17.93
C GLY A 308 50.20 -11.59 18.98
#